data_3914a609a5dd147b415d63a6e1208122
#
_entry.id   3914a609a5dd147b415d63a6e1208122
#
_cell.length_a   1.000
_cell.length_b   1.000
_cell.length_c   1.000
_cell.angle_alpha   90.00
_cell.angle_beta   90.00
_cell.angle_gamma   90.00
#
_symmetry.space_group_name_H-M   'P 1'
#
loop_
_entity.id
_entity.type
_entity.pdbx_description
1 polymer ?
#
loop_
_entity_poly.entity_id
_entity_poly.type
_entity_poly.pdbx_seq_one_letter_code
_entity_poly.pdbx_strand_id
1 'polypeptide(L)'
;FDVELLKVLFMIKYVKEIKANVDNLTTLMISNIDDDRIEIRGKIEESLKKLIRETLVQKNGEIYIFLTNEEQEINNAINNESVEMGEIIGEASTVIFEEIFTDKKYRYSSRYLFPFNQKVDDRYFKGNQSNDIGVSIITPYGEDYPDSALRMLSAQEHIVIVKLPNDSTFLDEITDSIKICLLYTSPSPRDTERS
;
A
#
# COMPACT_ATOMS: atom_id res chain seq x y z
N PHE A 1 -5.78 30.69 -2.10
CA PHE A 1 -6.43 29.50 -2.63
C PHE A 1 -6.24 28.29 -1.70
N ASP A 2 -4.97 27.93 -1.34
CA ASP A 2 -4.66 26.77 -0.48
C ASP A 2 -5.42 26.81 0.85
N VAL A 3 -5.45 27.98 1.51
CA VAL A 3 -6.18 28.20 2.77
C VAL A 3 -7.69 28.06 2.60
N GLU A 4 -8.22 28.49 1.48
CA GLU A 4 -9.66 28.36 1.20
C GLU A 4 -10.03 26.89 0.96
N LEU A 5 -9.20 26.17 0.21
CA LEU A 5 -9.37 24.73 -0.01
C LEU A 5 -9.30 23.96 1.33
N LEU A 6 -8.35 24.30 2.21
CA LEU A 6 -8.29 23.73 3.56
C LEU A 6 -9.54 23.99 4.39
N LYS A 7 -10.11 25.21 4.31
CA LYS A 7 -11.36 25.52 5.00
C LYS A 7 -12.53 24.68 4.48
N VAL A 8 -12.62 24.52 3.15
CA VAL A 8 -13.64 23.65 2.54
C VAL A 8 -13.48 22.21 2.99
N LEU A 9 -12.25 21.65 2.95
CA LEU A 9 -11.96 20.30 3.43
C LEU A 9 -12.31 20.12 4.93
N PHE A 10 -11.99 21.10 5.76
CA PHE A 10 -12.36 21.10 7.17
C PHE A 10 -13.87 21.10 7.38
N MET A 11 -14.60 21.95 6.63
CA MET A 11 -16.06 22.06 6.74
C MET A 11 -16.76 20.76 6.35
N ILE A 12 -16.28 20.08 5.30
CA ILE A 12 -16.91 18.85 4.82
C ILE A 12 -16.40 17.58 5.51
N LYS A 13 -15.36 17.67 6.35
CA LYS A 13 -14.75 16.51 7.03
C LYS A 13 -15.76 15.58 7.70
N TYR A 14 -16.77 16.15 8.32
CA TYR A 14 -17.80 15.41 9.08
C TYR A 14 -19.14 15.29 8.36
N VAL A 15 -19.22 15.78 7.10
CA VAL A 15 -20.43 15.73 6.28
C VAL A 15 -20.42 14.43 5.46
N LYS A 16 -21.22 13.45 5.87
CA LYS A 16 -21.24 12.11 5.24
C LYS A 16 -21.78 12.11 3.81
N GLU A 17 -22.60 13.07 3.47
CA GLU A 17 -23.28 13.19 2.17
C GLU A 17 -22.35 13.70 1.09
N ILE A 18 -21.25 14.36 1.44
CA ILE A 18 -20.32 14.99 0.49
C ILE A 18 -18.95 14.28 0.60
N LYS A 19 -18.59 13.54 -0.45
CA LYS A 19 -17.26 12.99 -0.55
C LYS A 19 -16.26 14.05 -0.99
N ALA A 20 -15.15 14.19 -0.27
CA ALA A 20 -14.11 15.17 -0.60
C ALA A 20 -13.21 14.69 -1.75
N ASN A 21 -13.77 14.41 -2.91
CA ASN A 21 -13.05 14.13 -4.15
C ASN A 21 -12.83 15.39 -4.96
N VAL A 22 -11.94 15.35 -5.96
CA VAL A 22 -11.58 16.53 -6.79
C VAL A 22 -12.81 17.17 -7.44
N ASP A 23 -13.78 16.38 -7.92
CA ASP A 23 -14.96 16.89 -8.61
C ASP A 23 -15.89 17.68 -7.68
N ASN A 24 -16.14 17.16 -6.48
CA ASN A 24 -16.93 17.83 -5.47
C ASN A 24 -16.21 19.08 -4.92
N LEU A 25 -14.90 18.97 -4.66
CA LEU A 25 -14.09 20.13 -4.25
C LEU A 25 -14.10 21.22 -5.32
N THR A 26 -14.00 20.86 -6.61
CA THR A 26 -14.10 21.82 -7.70
C THR A 26 -15.46 22.53 -7.68
N THR A 27 -16.54 21.80 -7.47
CA THR A 27 -17.89 22.38 -7.41
C THR A 27 -18.05 23.31 -6.20
N LEU A 28 -17.49 22.96 -5.04
CA LEU A 28 -17.57 23.77 -3.82
C LEU A 28 -16.67 25.01 -3.86
N MET A 29 -15.62 25.01 -4.69
CA MET A 29 -14.70 26.14 -4.83
C MET A 29 -15.11 27.16 -5.91
N ILE A 30 -16.11 26.84 -6.73
CA ILE A 30 -16.69 27.80 -7.69
C ILE A 30 -17.43 28.88 -6.91
N SER A 31 -17.01 30.13 -7.09
CA SER A 31 -17.60 31.29 -6.42
C SER A 31 -18.47 32.16 -7.37
N ASN A 32 -18.17 32.14 -8.66
CA ASN A 32 -18.87 32.95 -9.68
C ASN A 32 -19.30 32.06 -10.85
N ILE A 33 -20.34 32.51 -11.57
CA ILE A 33 -20.86 31.83 -12.77
C ILE A 33 -19.82 31.76 -13.89
N ASP A 34 -18.94 32.77 -13.95
CA ASP A 34 -17.92 32.90 -15.01
C ASP A 34 -16.62 32.18 -14.69
N ASP A 35 -16.54 31.48 -13.53
CA ASP A 35 -15.35 30.73 -13.13
C ASP A 35 -15.11 29.53 -14.07
N ASP A 36 -13.89 29.43 -14.59
CA ASP A 36 -13.51 28.28 -15.42
C ASP A 36 -13.27 27.04 -14.52
N ARG A 37 -14.17 26.05 -14.65
CA ARG A 37 -14.13 24.80 -13.91
C ARG A 37 -12.84 24.00 -14.14
N ILE A 38 -12.28 24.04 -15.35
CA ILE A 38 -11.06 23.30 -15.70
C ILE A 38 -9.86 23.94 -15.01
N GLU A 39 -9.79 25.28 -15.02
CA GLU A 39 -8.73 26.02 -14.34
C GLU A 39 -8.78 25.79 -12.83
N ILE A 40 -9.97 25.87 -12.21
CA ILE A 40 -10.15 25.61 -10.77
C ILE A 40 -9.74 24.19 -10.42
N ARG A 41 -10.13 23.19 -11.23
CA ARG A 41 -9.72 21.80 -11.02
C ARG A 41 -8.19 21.65 -11.01
N GLY A 42 -7.51 22.24 -11.98
CA GLY A 42 -6.04 22.21 -12.02
C GLY A 42 -5.39 22.83 -10.78
N LYS A 43 -5.91 23.99 -10.32
CA LYS A 43 -5.45 24.63 -9.08
C LYS A 43 -5.69 23.77 -7.83
N ILE A 44 -6.82 23.06 -7.77
CA ILE A 44 -7.14 22.14 -6.68
C ILE A 44 -6.16 20.99 -6.67
N GLU A 45 -5.91 20.34 -7.80
CA GLU A 45 -4.99 19.20 -7.89
C GLU A 45 -3.56 19.58 -7.49
N GLU A 46 -3.10 20.77 -7.89
CA GLU A 46 -1.79 21.31 -7.49
C GLU A 46 -1.75 21.63 -5.99
N SER A 47 -2.78 22.30 -5.47
CA SER A 47 -2.90 22.65 -4.06
C SER A 47 -2.96 21.39 -3.19
N LEU A 48 -3.74 20.38 -3.57
CA LEU A 48 -3.83 19.12 -2.85
C LEU A 48 -2.48 18.40 -2.75
N LYS A 49 -1.68 18.36 -3.83
CA LYS A 49 -0.33 17.80 -3.82
C LYS A 49 0.57 18.51 -2.80
N LYS A 50 0.47 19.82 -2.70
CA LYS A 50 1.21 20.63 -1.73
C LYS A 50 0.76 20.33 -0.31
N LEU A 51 -0.56 20.34 -0.06
CA LEU A 51 -1.14 20.13 1.27
C LEU A 51 -0.89 18.72 1.81
N ILE A 52 -0.83 17.71 0.93
CA ILE A 52 -0.43 16.34 1.31
C ILE A 52 1.04 16.32 1.73
N ARG A 53 1.93 16.98 0.98
CA ARG A 53 3.35 17.04 1.31
C ARG A 53 3.61 17.76 2.64
N GLU A 54 2.77 18.74 2.98
CA GLU A 54 2.82 19.46 4.26
C GLU A 54 2.08 18.73 5.39
N THR A 55 1.58 17.51 5.16
CA THR A 55 0.85 16.67 6.13
C THR A 55 -0.43 17.34 6.68
N LEU A 56 -0.98 18.30 5.97
CA LEU A 56 -2.25 18.96 6.32
C LEU A 56 -3.47 18.20 5.79
N VAL A 57 -3.26 17.40 4.76
CA VAL A 57 -4.30 16.61 4.08
C VAL A 57 -3.76 15.21 3.82
N GLN A 58 -4.57 14.20 4.06
CA GLN A 58 -4.30 12.81 3.68
C GLN A 58 -5.16 12.41 2.50
N LYS A 59 -4.59 11.65 1.57
CA LYS A 59 -5.32 11.03 0.48
C LYS A 59 -5.65 9.57 0.84
N ASN A 60 -6.92 9.20 0.75
CA ASN A 60 -7.39 7.84 0.95
C ASN A 60 -8.22 7.43 -0.28
N GLY A 61 -7.61 6.66 -1.18
CA GLY A 61 -8.17 6.38 -2.49
C GLY A 61 -8.42 7.67 -3.27
N GLU A 62 -9.68 7.94 -3.60
CA GLU A 62 -10.13 9.15 -4.32
C GLU A 62 -10.52 10.31 -3.39
N ILE A 63 -10.45 10.12 -2.06
CA ILE A 63 -10.96 11.07 -1.07
C ILE A 63 -9.79 11.77 -0.38
N TYR A 64 -9.94 13.06 -0.11
CA TYR A 64 -8.98 13.90 0.60
C TYR A 64 -9.53 14.27 1.97
N ILE A 65 -8.74 14.07 3.02
CA ILE A 65 -9.16 14.27 4.40
C ILE A 65 -8.28 15.35 5.04
N PHE A 66 -8.91 16.38 5.58
CA PHE A 66 -8.21 17.36 6.43
C PHE A 66 -7.75 16.70 7.72
N LEU A 67 -6.48 16.90 8.09
CA LEU A 67 -5.90 16.36 9.32
C LEU A 67 -5.88 17.42 10.43
N THR A 68 -6.41 17.09 11.61
CA THR A 68 -6.22 17.88 12.83
C THR A 68 -4.76 17.81 13.31
N ASN A 69 -4.38 18.65 14.26
CA ASN A 69 -3.00 18.64 14.78
C ASN A 69 -2.60 17.26 15.32
N GLU A 70 -3.50 16.61 16.05
CA GLU A 70 -3.26 15.27 16.60
C GLU A 70 -3.13 14.22 15.48
N GLU A 71 -3.98 14.30 14.46
CA GLU A 71 -3.91 13.40 13.30
C GLU A 71 -2.62 13.64 12.49
N GLN A 72 -2.15 14.89 12.38
CA GLN A 72 -0.88 15.24 11.74
C GLN A 72 0.32 14.66 12.51
N GLU A 73 0.32 14.76 13.85
CA GLU A 73 1.36 14.17 14.70
C GLU A 73 1.44 12.67 14.51
N ILE A 74 0.30 11.97 14.51
CA ILE A 74 0.23 10.52 14.27
C ILE A 74 0.70 10.18 12.85
N ASN A 75 0.22 10.90 11.85
CA ASN A 75 0.61 10.65 10.46
C ASN A 75 2.12 10.90 10.22
N ASN A 76 2.67 11.93 10.85
CA ASN A 76 4.12 12.19 10.83
C ASN A 76 4.91 11.08 11.53
N ALA A 77 4.41 10.56 12.65
CA ALA A 77 5.02 9.43 13.33
C ALA A 77 5.04 8.19 12.43
N ILE A 78 3.92 7.85 11.78
CA ILE A 78 3.82 6.75 10.80
C ILE A 78 4.82 6.95 9.65
N ASN A 79 4.88 8.16 9.08
CA ASN A 79 5.77 8.44 7.95
C ASN A 79 7.25 8.35 8.32
N ASN A 80 7.60 8.66 9.57
CA ASN A 80 8.98 8.60 10.06
C ASN A 80 9.45 7.19 10.42
N GLU A 81 8.52 6.23 10.60
CA GLU A 81 8.91 4.84 10.81
C GLU A 81 9.51 4.25 9.54
N SER A 82 10.63 3.56 9.70
CA SER A 82 11.29 2.83 8.62
C SER A 82 11.00 1.34 8.73
N VAL A 83 10.58 0.74 7.62
CA VAL A 83 10.34 -0.70 7.52
C VAL A 83 11.34 -1.30 6.54
N GLU A 84 11.97 -2.40 6.92
CA GLU A 84 12.88 -3.08 6.03
C GLU A 84 12.11 -3.82 4.91
N MET A 85 12.66 -3.80 3.69
CA MET A 85 12.09 -4.52 2.55
C MET A 85 11.79 -5.99 2.86
N GLY A 86 12.64 -6.60 3.70
CA GLY A 86 12.44 -7.99 4.14
C GLY A 86 11.17 -8.23 4.93
N GLU A 87 10.74 -7.27 5.73
CA GLU A 87 9.50 -7.33 6.51
C GLU A 87 8.29 -7.15 5.61
N ILE A 88 8.35 -6.21 4.66
CA ILE A 88 7.28 -5.99 3.69
C ILE A 88 7.03 -7.25 2.85
N ILE A 89 8.09 -7.85 2.29
CA ILE A 89 7.97 -9.07 1.51
C ILE A 89 7.54 -10.26 2.37
N GLY A 90 7.97 -10.31 3.64
CA GLY A 90 7.53 -11.32 4.60
C GLY A 90 6.03 -11.27 4.85
N GLU A 91 5.48 -10.07 5.12
CA GLU A 91 4.05 -9.88 5.32
C GLU A 91 3.25 -10.12 4.03
N ALA A 92 3.73 -9.61 2.88
CA ALA A 92 3.14 -9.91 1.58
C ALA A 92 3.09 -11.42 1.32
N SER A 93 4.14 -12.17 1.67
CA SER A 93 4.19 -13.62 1.54
C SER A 93 3.16 -14.32 2.42
N THR A 94 2.91 -13.79 3.62
CA THR A 94 1.89 -14.30 4.54
C THR A 94 0.50 -14.11 3.94
N VAL A 95 0.17 -12.91 3.47
CA VAL A 95 -1.12 -12.65 2.81
C VAL A 95 -1.30 -13.55 1.58
N ILE A 96 -0.27 -13.67 0.75
CA ILE A 96 -0.33 -14.48 -0.48
C ILE A 96 -0.56 -15.96 -0.19
N PHE A 97 0.21 -16.55 0.73
CA PHE A 97 0.20 -18.01 0.93
C PHE A 97 -0.67 -18.50 2.10
N GLU A 98 -1.18 -17.61 2.95
CA GLU A 98 -2.12 -17.99 4.02
C GLU A 98 -3.55 -17.56 3.76
N GLU A 99 -3.76 -16.47 2.98
CA GLU A 99 -5.10 -15.94 2.74
C GLU A 99 -5.59 -16.13 1.30
N ILE A 100 -4.72 -15.93 0.30
CA ILE A 100 -5.11 -15.97 -1.11
C ILE A 100 -4.87 -17.36 -1.71
N PHE A 101 -3.65 -17.89 -1.61
CA PHE A 101 -3.23 -19.16 -2.18
C PHE A 101 -2.87 -20.15 -1.08
N THR A 102 -3.89 -20.68 -0.42
CA THR A 102 -3.77 -21.51 0.78
C THR A 102 -3.33 -22.95 0.54
N ASP A 103 -3.36 -23.40 -0.72
CA ASP A 103 -2.94 -24.75 -1.08
C ASP A 103 -1.43 -24.95 -0.88
N LYS A 104 -1.07 -26.01 -0.15
CA LYS A 104 0.33 -26.38 0.15
C LYS A 104 0.82 -27.56 -0.68
N LYS A 105 -0.07 -28.22 -1.41
CA LYS A 105 0.21 -29.41 -2.20
C LYS A 105 -0.57 -29.41 -3.50
N TYR A 106 0.09 -29.71 -4.58
CA TYR A 106 -0.56 -29.96 -5.85
C TYR A 106 -1.14 -31.35 -5.90
N ARG A 107 -2.44 -31.46 -6.16
CA ARG A 107 -3.13 -32.75 -6.33
C ARG A 107 -3.13 -33.15 -7.80
N TYR A 108 -2.24 -34.08 -8.15
CA TYR A 108 -2.22 -34.65 -9.50
C TYR A 108 -3.35 -35.67 -9.72
N SER A 109 -3.60 -36.50 -8.69
CA SER A 109 -4.70 -37.49 -8.70
C SER A 109 -5.18 -37.76 -7.28
N SER A 110 -6.16 -38.65 -7.11
CA SER A 110 -6.61 -39.08 -5.78
C SER A 110 -5.52 -39.74 -4.93
N ARG A 111 -4.45 -40.26 -5.56
CA ARG A 111 -3.35 -40.98 -4.91
C ARG A 111 -2.07 -40.15 -4.77
N TYR A 112 -1.87 -39.15 -5.63
CA TYR A 112 -0.61 -38.39 -5.71
C TYR A 112 -0.82 -36.94 -5.37
N LEU A 113 -0.14 -36.50 -4.29
CA LEU A 113 -0.09 -35.13 -3.77
C LEU A 113 1.38 -34.73 -3.73
N PHE A 114 1.72 -33.65 -4.41
CA PHE A 114 3.07 -33.13 -4.47
C PHE A 114 3.17 -31.83 -3.67
N PRO A 115 3.97 -31.76 -2.60
CA PRO A 115 4.29 -30.52 -1.95
C PRO A 115 5.09 -29.63 -2.93
N PHE A 116 4.95 -28.33 -2.81
CA PHE A 116 5.69 -27.40 -3.65
C PHE A 116 6.36 -26.31 -2.82
N ASN A 117 7.45 -25.77 -3.35
CA ASN A 117 8.13 -24.62 -2.78
C ASN A 117 7.30 -23.37 -2.98
N GLN A 118 7.28 -22.50 -1.97
CA GLN A 118 6.58 -21.21 -1.98
C GLN A 118 7.62 -20.11 -1.86
N LYS A 119 7.75 -19.26 -2.88
CA LYS A 119 8.71 -18.13 -2.92
C LYS A 119 8.00 -16.83 -3.26
N VAL A 120 8.47 -15.74 -2.68
CA VAL A 120 8.15 -14.36 -3.10
C VAL A 120 9.46 -13.60 -3.21
N ASP A 121 9.74 -13.00 -4.38
CA ASP A 121 10.98 -12.27 -4.68
C ASP A 121 12.23 -13.02 -4.22
N ASP A 122 12.35 -14.29 -4.65
CA ASP A 122 13.43 -15.23 -4.35
C ASP A 122 13.59 -15.64 -2.87
N ARG A 123 12.67 -15.23 -1.99
CA ARG A 123 12.64 -15.66 -0.58
C ARG A 123 11.63 -16.76 -0.37
N TYR A 124 12.07 -17.82 0.32
CA TYR A 124 11.16 -18.88 0.73
C TYR A 124 10.19 -18.40 1.80
N PHE A 125 8.91 -18.74 1.60
CA PHE A 125 7.91 -18.58 2.65
C PHE A 125 8.09 -19.67 3.70
N LYS A 126 8.35 -19.32 4.96
CA LYS A 126 8.57 -20.26 6.08
C LYS A 126 9.73 -21.24 5.90
N GLY A 127 10.94 -20.73 6.02
CA GLY A 127 12.17 -21.54 6.10
C GLY A 127 12.62 -22.11 4.76
N ASN A 128 13.60 -23.00 4.80
CA ASN A 128 14.13 -23.66 3.61
C ASN A 128 13.20 -24.78 3.16
N GLN A 129 12.78 -24.73 1.92
CA GLN A 129 11.94 -25.74 1.28
C GLN A 129 12.74 -26.40 0.16
N SER A 130 12.67 -27.73 0.05
CA SER A 130 13.42 -28.51 -0.93
C SER A 130 12.50 -29.50 -1.64
N ASN A 131 11.43 -28.98 -2.27
CA ASN A 131 10.53 -29.79 -3.09
C ASN A 131 10.95 -29.70 -4.56
N ASP A 132 10.58 -30.71 -5.35
CA ASP A 132 10.93 -30.80 -6.76
C ASP A 132 10.19 -29.79 -7.67
N ILE A 133 9.10 -29.23 -7.17
CA ILE A 133 8.27 -28.25 -7.86
C ILE A 133 8.05 -27.03 -6.97
N GLY A 134 7.70 -25.88 -7.56
CA GLY A 134 7.48 -24.67 -6.79
C GLY A 134 6.54 -23.65 -7.45
N VAL A 135 6.14 -22.67 -6.65
CA VAL A 135 5.47 -21.45 -7.08
C VAL A 135 6.32 -20.28 -6.63
N SER A 136 6.68 -19.42 -7.56
CA SER A 136 7.43 -18.18 -7.31
C SER A 136 6.59 -16.99 -7.75
N ILE A 137 6.41 -16.03 -6.87
CA ILE A 137 5.67 -14.79 -7.12
C ILE A 137 6.68 -13.66 -7.17
N ILE A 138 6.62 -12.85 -8.23
CA ILE A 138 7.48 -11.69 -8.40
C ILE A 138 6.61 -10.46 -8.18
N THR A 139 6.96 -9.67 -7.16
CA THR A 139 6.28 -8.42 -6.82
C THR A 139 6.89 -7.25 -7.62
N PRO A 140 6.27 -6.04 -7.61
CA PRO A 140 6.87 -4.83 -8.17
C PRO A 140 8.20 -4.42 -7.52
N TYR A 141 8.52 -4.94 -6.33
CA TYR A 141 9.80 -4.69 -5.64
C TYR A 141 10.87 -5.73 -5.97
N GLY A 142 10.48 -6.84 -6.65
CA GLY A 142 11.40 -7.86 -7.12
C GLY A 142 12.21 -7.41 -8.34
N GLU A 143 13.18 -8.23 -8.73
CA GLU A 143 13.98 -7.97 -9.94
C GLU A 143 13.10 -8.03 -11.19
N ASP A 144 13.31 -7.09 -12.11
CA ASP A 144 12.61 -7.05 -13.39
C ASP A 144 13.31 -7.94 -14.42
N TYR A 145 12.89 -9.19 -14.47
CA TYR A 145 13.38 -10.14 -15.46
C TYR A 145 12.59 -10.03 -16.77
N PRO A 146 13.27 -10.12 -17.93
CA PRO A 146 12.58 -10.25 -19.21
C PRO A 146 11.85 -11.60 -19.29
N ASP A 147 10.73 -11.66 -20.00
CA ASP A 147 9.89 -12.86 -20.14
C ASP A 147 10.66 -14.11 -20.60
N SER A 148 11.70 -13.94 -21.45
CA SER A 148 12.55 -15.03 -21.89
C SER A 148 13.34 -15.66 -20.73
N ALA A 149 13.87 -14.85 -19.84
CA ALA A 149 14.58 -15.32 -18.66
C ALA A 149 13.65 -16.03 -17.68
N LEU A 150 12.44 -15.49 -17.47
CA LEU A 150 11.42 -16.12 -16.61
C LEU A 150 11.00 -17.49 -17.13
N ARG A 151 10.82 -17.65 -18.45
CA ARG A 151 10.49 -18.94 -19.06
C ARG A 151 11.63 -19.96 -18.90
N MET A 152 12.87 -19.51 -19.04
CA MET A 152 14.04 -20.36 -18.84
C MET A 152 14.17 -20.81 -17.39
N LEU A 153 14.01 -19.88 -16.44
CA LEU A 153 14.05 -20.16 -15.01
C LEU A 153 12.94 -21.14 -14.59
N SER A 154 11.71 -20.90 -15.06
CA SER A 154 10.57 -21.77 -14.83
C SER A 154 10.82 -23.21 -15.28
N ALA A 155 11.42 -23.38 -16.47
CA ALA A 155 11.74 -24.70 -17.02
C ALA A 155 12.89 -25.40 -16.27
N GLN A 156 13.91 -24.66 -15.85
CA GLN A 156 15.08 -25.19 -15.17
C GLN A 156 14.78 -25.61 -13.71
N GLU A 157 14.04 -24.78 -12.99
CA GLU A 157 13.72 -25.01 -11.57
C GLU A 157 12.39 -25.74 -11.36
N HIS A 158 11.68 -26.10 -12.43
CA HIS A 158 10.34 -26.72 -12.37
C HIS A 158 9.35 -25.91 -11.50
N ILE A 159 9.36 -24.60 -11.66
CA ILE A 159 8.51 -23.68 -10.90
C ILE A 159 7.50 -22.98 -11.80
N VAL A 160 6.33 -22.68 -11.24
CA VAL A 160 5.37 -21.77 -11.83
C VAL A 160 5.73 -20.35 -11.36
N ILE A 161 5.94 -19.44 -12.30
CA ILE A 161 6.25 -18.04 -11.98
C ILE A 161 5.01 -17.19 -12.25
N VAL A 162 4.61 -16.40 -11.26
CA VAL A 162 3.54 -15.41 -11.33
C VAL A 162 4.14 -14.04 -11.16
N LYS A 163 4.22 -13.25 -12.23
CA LYS A 163 4.64 -11.85 -12.18
C LYS A 163 3.42 -10.97 -11.91
N LEU A 164 3.43 -10.24 -10.81
CA LEU A 164 2.38 -9.28 -10.48
C LEU A 164 2.48 -8.02 -11.36
N PRO A 165 1.38 -7.29 -11.58
CA PRO A 165 1.40 -6.02 -12.28
C PRO A 165 2.37 -5.02 -11.61
N ASN A 166 2.90 -4.06 -12.39
CA ASN A 166 3.75 -2.98 -11.90
C ASN A 166 2.94 -1.91 -11.13
N ASP A 167 2.13 -2.35 -10.19
CA ASP A 167 1.38 -1.50 -9.27
C ASP A 167 1.80 -1.85 -7.84
N SER A 168 2.49 -0.91 -7.18
CA SER A 168 3.00 -1.09 -5.82
C SER A 168 1.97 -0.77 -4.73
N THR A 169 0.77 -0.34 -5.08
CA THR A 169 -0.22 0.18 -4.11
C THR A 169 -0.46 -0.79 -2.96
N PHE A 170 -0.57 -2.10 -3.23
CA PHE A 170 -0.79 -3.10 -2.19
C PHE A 170 0.43 -3.27 -1.25
N LEU A 171 1.66 -3.08 -1.76
CA LEU A 171 2.88 -3.12 -0.94
C LEU A 171 3.00 -1.86 -0.09
N ASP A 172 2.56 -0.71 -0.60
CA ASP A 172 2.51 0.54 0.14
C ASP A 172 1.49 0.42 1.30
N GLU A 173 0.32 -0.19 1.06
CA GLU A 173 -0.69 -0.47 2.10
C GLU A 173 -0.16 -1.45 3.16
N ILE A 174 0.56 -2.51 2.77
CA ILE A 174 1.23 -3.43 3.70
C ILE A 174 2.28 -2.67 4.52
N THR A 175 3.08 -1.82 3.89
CA THR A 175 4.10 -1.01 4.56
C THR A 175 3.48 -0.10 5.62
N ASP A 176 2.39 0.58 5.29
CA ASP A 176 1.68 1.44 6.25
C ASP A 176 1.07 0.63 7.40
N SER A 177 0.55 -0.57 7.12
CA SER A 177 0.04 -1.48 8.15
C SER A 177 1.15 -1.90 9.14
N ILE A 178 2.35 -2.25 8.63
CA ILE A 178 3.49 -2.61 9.48
C ILE A 178 3.93 -1.41 10.33
N LYS A 179 4.04 -0.21 9.75
CA LYS A 179 4.39 1.02 10.47
C LYS A 179 3.43 1.31 11.61
N ILE A 180 2.12 1.19 11.36
CA ILE A 180 1.10 1.35 12.37
C ILE A 180 1.27 0.33 13.49
N CYS A 181 1.50 -0.95 13.17
CA CYS A 181 1.74 -1.99 14.16
C CYS A 181 2.98 -1.68 15.02
N LEU A 182 4.08 -1.21 14.41
CA LEU A 182 5.30 -0.83 15.12
C LEU A 182 5.05 0.31 16.11
N LEU A 183 4.31 1.34 15.72
CA LEU A 183 3.94 2.44 16.60
C LEU A 183 3.09 1.99 17.80
N TYR A 184 2.16 1.05 17.60
CA TYR A 184 1.34 0.49 18.68
C TYR A 184 2.13 -0.41 19.63
N THR A 185 3.18 -1.06 19.16
CA THR A 185 4.01 -1.99 19.95
C THR A 185 5.22 -1.31 20.58
N SER A 186 5.62 -0.14 20.10
CA SER A 186 6.68 0.66 20.70
C SER A 186 6.25 1.17 22.08
N PRO A 187 7.09 1.02 23.13
CA PRO A 187 6.77 1.53 24.46
C PRO A 187 6.58 3.05 24.37
N SER A 188 5.44 3.53 24.89
CA SER A 188 5.16 4.96 24.93
C SER A 188 6.31 5.69 25.65
N PRO A 189 6.74 6.88 25.18
CA PRO A 189 7.72 7.71 25.91
C PRO A 189 7.32 7.99 27.37
N ARG A 190 6.04 7.86 27.71
CA ARG A 190 5.53 8.00 29.08
C ARG A 190 5.83 6.81 29.99
N ASP A 191 6.14 5.64 29.42
CA ASP A 191 6.44 4.42 30.20
C ASP A 191 7.93 4.38 30.60
N THR A 192 8.81 5.12 29.92
CA THR A 192 10.25 5.22 30.23
C THR A 192 10.56 6.22 31.34
N GLU A 193 9.65 7.10 31.74
CA GLU A 193 9.83 8.05 32.84
C GLU A 193 9.43 7.51 34.23
N ARG A 194 8.99 6.25 34.30
CA ARG A 194 8.56 5.59 35.56
C ARG A 194 9.47 4.46 36.04
N SER A 195 10.69 4.37 35.51
CA SER A 195 11.67 3.37 35.96
C SER A 195 12.79 4.00 36.73
#